data_c08f4e4df897f232b790fefc4e2cc636
#
_entry.id   c08f4e4df897f232b790fefc4e2cc636
#
_cell.length_a   1.000
_cell.length_b   1.000
_cell.length_c   1.000
_cell.angle_alpha   90.00
_cell.angle_beta   90.00
_cell.angle_gamma   90.00
#
_symmetry.space_group_name_H-M   'P 1'
#
loop_
_entity.id
_entity.type
_entity.pdbx_description
1 polymer ?
#
loop_
_entity_poly.entity_id
_entity_poly.type
_entity_poly.pdbx_seq_one_letter_code
_entity_poly.pdbx_strand_id
1 'polypeptide(L)'
;MSYPSNMKKILFIVLSIGLLLGAVLFYMNDNLDSFVRTFIVKKVSEATTVDVNLDSVSIYLKEGRAEMHGFILGNPKPFDKDYAFKFTSAQITLNTDSLFKDTIIINKVLLEGAQIYYEKNQNQSNFTALTKAIHKQEKESKPLENKGAQSIQHGKNGKDSQTKKFIIRRVELIDTLAEVAIPGLSKKSISMKIPDMLLEGIGESEGGVSPEELSRAIIQSIEKQLINSKELISLTSAIDKTLRSVDKIKQKLEKDSKEINRIESQLKKIKDLKDLF
;
A
#
# COMPACT_ATOMS: atom_id res chain seq x y z
N MET A 1 -20.02 -14.88 -61.52
CA MET A 1 -19.64 -15.86 -60.45
C MET A 1 -20.46 -15.55 -59.20
N SER A 2 -21.51 -16.31 -58.92
CA SER A 2 -22.33 -16.14 -57.72
C SER A 2 -21.73 -17.02 -56.63
N TYR A 3 -21.25 -16.38 -55.58
CA TYR A 3 -20.78 -17.09 -54.37
C TYR A 3 -21.94 -17.87 -53.74
N PRO A 4 -21.70 -19.11 -53.28
CA PRO A 4 -22.72 -19.93 -52.64
C PRO A 4 -23.27 -19.25 -51.39
N SER A 5 -24.59 -19.32 -51.20
CA SER A 5 -25.36 -18.67 -50.13
C SER A 5 -24.75 -18.87 -48.71
N ASN A 6 -24.11 -20.01 -48.45
CA ASN A 6 -23.48 -20.35 -47.18
C ASN A 6 -22.20 -19.53 -46.91
N MET A 7 -21.44 -19.16 -47.94
CA MET A 7 -20.22 -18.36 -47.80
C MET A 7 -20.54 -16.91 -47.41
N LYS A 8 -21.66 -16.36 -47.91
CA LYS A 8 -22.14 -15.03 -47.48
C LYS A 8 -22.57 -15.04 -46.01
N LYS A 9 -23.24 -16.09 -45.55
CA LYS A 9 -23.63 -16.24 -44.13
C LYS A 9 -22.41 -16.36 -43.22
N ILE A 10 -21.40 -17.13 -43.62
CA ILE A 10 -20.13 -17.27 -42.86
C ILE A 10 -19.40 -15.91 -42.79
N LEU A 11 -19.33 -15.18 -43.92
CA LEU A 11 -18.72 -13.86 -43.95
C LEU A 11 -19.45 -12.87 -43.05
N PHE A 12 -20.80 -12.87 -43.01
CA PHE A 12 -21.59 -12.06 -42.10
C PHE A 12 -21.36 -12.42 -40.60
N ILE A 13 -21.23 -13.70 -40.27
CA ILE A 13 -20.95 -14.17 -38.92
C ILE A 13 -19.56 -13.72 -38.50
N VAL A 14 -18.55 -13.88 -39.34
CA VAL A 14 -17.17 -13.44 -39.04
C VAL A 14 -17.09 -11.93 -38.86
N LEU A 15 -17.79 -11.18 -39.74
CA LEU A 15 -17.84 -9.71 -39.63
C LEU A 15 -18.56 -9.24 -38.37
N SER A 16 -19.67 -9.88 -37.99
CA SER A 16 -20.41 -9.55 -36.76
C SER A 16 -19.62 -9.91 -35.51
N ILE A 17 -18.89 -11.03 -35.50
CA ILE A 17 -17.98 -11.39 -34.38
C ILE A 17 -16.83 -10.39 -34.29
N GLY A 18 -16.23 -10.00 -35.44
CA GLY A 18 -15.17 -8.98 -35.45
C GLY A 18 -15.66 -7.62 -34.97
N LEU A 19 -16.88 -7.22 -35.31
CA LEU A 19 -17.48 -5.96 -34.88
C LEU A 19 -17.84 -6.00 -33.39
N LEU A 20 -18.32 -7.15 -32.90
CA LEU A 20 -18.64 -7.36 -31.50
C LEU A 20 -17.36 -7.38 -30.62
N LEU A 21 -16.29 -8.04 -31.08
CA LEU A 21 -14.97 -7.99 -30.45
C LEU A 21 -14.39 -6.58 -30.49
N GLY A 22 -14.51 -5.86 -31.60
CA GLY A 22 -14.08 -4.46 -31.70
C GLY A 22 -14.86 -3.55 -30.75
N ALA A 23 -16.19 -3.73 -30.63
CA ALA A 23 -17.01 -2.97 -29.67
C ALA A 23 -16.67 -3.29 -28.21
N VAL A 24 -16.38 -4.55 -27.87
CA VAL A 24 -15.94 -4.96 -26.54
C VAL A 24 -14.58 -4.34 -26.20
N LEU A 25 -13.62 -4.39 -27.12
CA LEU A 25 -12.31 -3.78 -26.95
C LEU A 25 -12.40 -2.25 -26.85
N PHE A 26 -13.26 -1.61 -27.63
CA PHE A 26 -13.52 -0.18 -27.56
C PHE A 26 -14.18 0.20 -26.24
N TYR A 27 -15.21 -0.53 -25.82
CA TYR A 27 -15.89 -0.32 -24.54
C TYR A 27 -14.95 -0.53 -23.33
N MET A 28 -14.07 -1.54 -23.39
CA MET A 28 -13.08 -1.78 -22.36
C MET A 28 -12.04 -0.66 -22.30
N ASN A 29 -11.65 -0.08 -23.45
CA ASN A 29 -10.69 1.03 -23.47
C ASN A 29 -11.26 2.29 -22.80
N ASP A 30 -12.53 2.62 -23.03
CA ASP A 30 -13.17 3.80 -22.44
C ASP A 30 -13.47 3.66 -20.94
N ASN A 31 -13.52 2.42 -20.42
CA ASN A 31 -13.84 2.15 -19.02
C ASN A 31 -12.64 1.58 -18.22
N LEU A 32 -11.49 1.40 -18.86
CA LEU A 32 -10.32 0.77 -18.23
C LEU A 32 -9.84 1.54 -16.99
N ASP A 33 -9.77 2.85 -17.09
CA ASP A 33 -9.36 3.74 -16.00
C ASP A 33 -10.24 3.55 -14.77
N SER A 34 -11.55 3.60 -14.97
CA SER A 34 -12.54 3.43 -13.90
C SER A 34 -12.51 2.02 -13.31
N PHE A 35 -12.33 0.99 -14.14
CA PHE A 35 -12.22 -0.39 -13.72
C PHE A 35 -10.97 -0.59 -12.85
N VAL A 36 -9.81 -0.11 -13.31
CA VAL A 36 -8.54 -0.24 -12.58
C VAL A 36 -8.57 0.56 -11.28
N ARG A 37 -9.13 1.79 -11.31
CA ARG A 37 -9.34 2.58 -10.10
C ARG A 37 -10.15 1.82 -9.06
N THR A 38 -11.32 1.29 -9.47
CA THR A 38 -12.21 0.52 -8.59
C THR A 38 -11.53 -0.75 -8.07
N PHE A 39 -10.78 -1.44 -8.91
CA PHE A 39 -10.03 -2.63 -8.53
C PHE A 39 -8.97 -2.32 -7.47
N ILE A 40 -8.17 -1.26 -7.66
CA ILE A 40 -7.14 -0.83 -6.70
C ILE A 40 -7.79 -0.49 -5.36
N VAL A 41 -8.78 0.42 -5.35
CA VAL A 41 -9.47 0.85 -4.13
C VAL A 41 -10.04 -0.36 -3.39
N LYS A 42 -10.77 -1.23 -4.09
CA LYS A 42 -11.38 -2.42 -3.49
C LYS A 42 -10.32 -3.38 -2.92
N LYS A 43 -9.29 -3.73 -3.70
CA LYS A 43 -8.29 -4.72 -3.29
C LYS A 43 -7.42 -4.23 -2.15
N VAL A 44 -7.01 -2.97 -2.16
CA VAL A 44 -6.20 -2.42 -1.07
C VAL A 44 -7.05 -2.28 0.20
N SER A 45 -8.32 -1.83 0.09
CA SER A 45 -9.22 -1.74 1.25
C SER A 45 -9.53 -3.11 1.84
N GLU A 46 -9.84 -4.12 1.01
CA GLU A 46 -10.04 -5.51 1.46
C GLU A 46 -8.80 -6.05 2.20
N ALA A 47 -7.60 -5.85 1.64
CA ALA A 47 -6.36 -6.34 2.21
C ALA A 47 -6.01 -5.66 3.54
N THR A 48 -6.13 -4.33 3.60
CA THR A 48 -5.67 -3.52 4.75
C THR A 48 -6.75 -3.31 5.81
N THR A 49 -8.02 -3.58 5.48
CA THR A 49 -9.20 -3.37 6.33
C THR A 49 -9.43 -1.91 6.75
N VAL A 50 -8.91 -0.96 5.96
CA VAL A 50 -9.11 0.47 6.14
C VAL A 50 -9.70 1.11 4.90
N ASP A 51 -10.21 2.33 5.04
CA ASP A 51 -10.73 3.09 3.91
C ASP A 51 -9.58 3.47 2.95
N VAL A 52 -9.86 3.35 1.66
CA VAL A 52 -8.94 3.74 0.59
C VAL A 52 -9.65 4.67 -0.37
N ASN A 53 -9.04 5.80 -0.68
CA ASN A 53 -9.48 6.69 -1.74
C ASN A 53 -8.42 6.79 -2.83
N LEU A 54 -8.89 6.94 -4.07
CA LEU A 54 -8.06 7.21 -5.25
C LEU A 54 -8.92 8.07 -6.17
N ASP A 55 -8.49 9.31 -6.44
CA ASP A 55 -9.32 10.26 -7.17
C ASP A 55 -9.43 9.87 -8.64
N SER A 56 -8.31 9.58 -9.30
CA SER A 56 -8.30 9.19 -10.70
C SER A 56 -7.17 8.23 -11.05
N VAL A 57 -7.40 7.49 -12.13
CA VAL A 57 -6.42 6.67 -12.84
C VAL A 57 -6.54 7.03 -14.33
N SER A 58 -5.43 7.14 -15.02
CA SER A 58 -5.36 7.31 -16.47
C SER A 58 -4.36 6.31 -17.06
N ILE A 59 -4.77 5.52 -18.04
CA ILE A 59 -3.97 4.43 -18.59
C ILE A 59 -3.71 4.66 -20.07
N TYR A 60 -2.45 4.70 -20.45
CA TYR A 60 -1.96 4.89 -21.82
C TYR A 60 -1.29 3.61 -22.29
N LEU A 61 -2.10 2.62 -22.67
CA LEU A 61 -1.62 1.26 -23.01
C LEU A 61 -0.56 1.25 -24.11
N LYS A 62 -0.72 2.07 -25.16
CA LYS A 62 0.24 2.16 -26.27
C LYS A 62 1.60 2.69 -25.83
N GLU A 63 1.62 3.52 -24.81
CA GLU A 63 2.82 4.14 -24.25
C GLU A 63 3.43 3.30 -23.10
N GLY A 64 2.72 2.28 -22.66
CA GLY A 64 3.13 1.52 -21.46
C GLY A 64 3.17 2.39 -20.21
N ARG A 65 2.27 3.38 -20.11
CA ARG A 65 2.23 4.36 -19.03
C ARG A 65 0.88 4.37 -18.35
N ALA A 66 0.88 4.60 -17.05
CA ALA A 66 -0.32 4.94 -16.30
C ALA A 66 -0.02 6.05 -15.29
N GLU A 67 -1.05 6.80 -14.92
CA GLU A 67 -0.99 7.86 -13.92
C GLU A 67 -2.09 7.65 -12.89
N MET A 68 -1.80 7.99 -11.64
CA MET A 68 -2.77 7.99 -10.55
C MET A 68 -2.67 9.30 -9.78
N HIS A 69 -3.80 9.80 -9.29
CA HIS A 69 -3.86 11.03 -8.49
C HIS A 69 -4.73 10.85 -7.25
N GLY A 70 -4.33 11.53 -6.18
CA GLY A 70 -5.11 11.65 -4.96
C GLY A 70 -5.31 10.33 -4.20
N PHE A 71 -4.26 9.53 -4.05
CA PHE A 71 -4.34 8.30 -3.26
C PHE A 71 -4.28 8.59 -1.76
N ILE A 72 -5.17 7.98 -1.00
CA ILE A 72 -5.21 8.03 0.47
C ILE A 72 -5.46 6.63 1.01
N LEU A 73 -4.55 6.16 1.85
CA LEU A 73 -4.71 4.95 2.67
C LEU A 73 -5.07 5.38 4.08
N GLY A 74 -6.24 5.00 4.55
CA GLY A 74 -6.72 5.29 5.89
C GLY A 74 -5.82 4.71 7.00
N ASN A 75 -5.95 5.24 8.19
CA ASN A 75 -5.20 4.77 9.35
C ASN A 75 -6.02 3.70 10.10
N PRO A 76 -5.40 2.58 10.51
CA PRO A 76 -6.13 1.55 11.25
C PRO A 76 -6.45 2.03 12.67
N LYS A 77 -7.57 1.60 13.23
CA LYS A 77 -7.87 1.84 14.64
C LYS A 77 -6.89 1.05 15.53
N PRO A 78 -6.43 1.58 16.69
CA PRO A 78 -6.92 2.78 17.40
C PRO A 78 -6.14 4.08 17.12
N PHE A 79 -5.38 4.17 16.03
CA PHE A 79 -4.56 5.34 15.72
C PHE A 79 -5.41 6.57 15.33
N ASP A 80 -4.92 7.77 15.69
CA ASP A 80 -5.76 8.98 15.72
C ASP A 80 -5.94 9.71 14.39
N LYS A 81 -4.94 9.65 13.48
CA LYS A 81 -4.98 10.37 12.20
C LYS A 81 -5.90 9.67 11.21
N ASP A 82 -6.49 10.43 10.29
CA ASP A 82 -7.40 9.89 9.27
C ASP A 82 -6.69 9.04 8.20
N TYR A 83 -5.37 9.22 8.02
CA TYR A 83 -4.57 8.48 7.03
C TYR A 83 -3.25 7.98 7.61
N ALA A 84 -2.79 6.84 7.10
CA ALA A 84 -1.45 6.32 7.34
C ALA A 84 -0.47 6.75 6.23
N PHE A 85 -0.96 6.78 4.98
CA PHE A 85 -0.16 7.12 3.81
C PHE A 85 -1.02 7.81 2.75
N LYS A 86 -0.45 8.79 2.07
CA LYS A 86 -1.07 9.40 0.89
C LYS A 86 -0.02 9.95 -0.07
N PHE A 87 -0.39 10.14 -1.33
CA PHE A 87 0.42 10.85 -2.31
C PHE A 87 -0.46 11.70 -3.25
N THR A 88 0.15 12.72 -3.83
CA THR A 88 -0.54 13.62 -4.77
C THR A 88 -0.64 12.99 -6.15
N SER A 89 0.47 12.46 -6.68
CA SER A 89 0.53 11.83 -7.99
C SER A 89 1.45 10.62 -8.00
N ALA A 90 1.16 9.70 -8.91
CA ALA A 90 2.01 8.57 -9.23
C ALA A 90 2.11 8.40 -10.74
N GLN A 91 3.34 8.25 -11.24
CA GLN A 91 3.61 7.88 -12.63
C GLN A 91 4.11 6.43 -12.67
N ILE A 92 3.49 5.62 -13.52
CA ILE A 92 3.76 4.18 -13.60
C ILE A 92 4.21 3.85 -15.02
N THR A 93 5.34 3.16 -15.14
CA THR A 93 5.83 2.60 -16.41
C THR A 93 5.63 1.09 -16.39
N LEU A 94 4.88 0.59 -17.36
CA LEU A 94 4.48 -0.80 -17.49
C LEU A 94 5.34 -1.52 -18.53
N ASN A 95 5.55 -2.81 -18.33
CA ASN A 95 5.99 -3.70 -19.39
C ASN A 95 4.75 -4.17 -20.17
N THR A 96 4.52 -3.60 -21.36
CA THR A 96 3.33 -3.86 -22.18
C THR A 96 3.20 -5.33 -22.57
N ASP A 97 4.31 -6.05 -22.79
CA ASP A 97 4.31 -7.47 -23.13
C ASP A 97 3.82 -8.37 -22.00
N SER A 98 3.82 -7.85 -20.75
CA SER A 98 3.36 -8.58 -19.57
C SER A 98 1.86 -8.43 -19.28
N LEU A 99 1.17 -7.45 -19.87
CA LEU A 99 -0.22 -7.12 -19.52
C LEU A 99 -1.19 -8.29 -19.78
N PHE A 100 -0.89 -9.12 -20.77
CA PHE A 100 -1.71 -10.29 -21.12
C PHE A 100 -1.20 -11.60 -20.51
N LYS A 101 -0.11 -11.56 -19.72
CA LYS A 101 0.46 -12.71 -19.03
C LYS A 101 -0.14 -12.86 -17.62
N ASP A 102 0.13 -13.98 -16.98
CA ASP A 102 -0.28 -14.24 -15.59
C ASP A 102 0.43 -13.32 -14.61
N THR A 103 1.65 -12.88 -14.94
CA THR A 103 2.42 -11.92 -14.15
C THR A 103 2.56 -10.60 -14.87
N ILE A 104 2.01 -9.53 -14.28
CA ILE A 104 2.13 -8.16 -14.76
C ILE A 104 3.41 -7.54 -14.18
N ILE A 105 4.25 -6.98 -15.06
CA ILE A 105 5.52 -6.37 -14.67
C ILE A 105 5.40 -4.85 -14.77
N ILE A 106 5.62 -4.20 -13.64
CA ILE A 106 5.71 -2.75 -13.53
C ILE A 106 7.21 -2.40 -13.44
N ASN A 107 7.72 -1.67 -14.44
CA ASN A 107 9.14 -1.33 -14.48
C ASN A 107 9.49 -0.24 -13.46
N LYS A 108 8.62 0.77 -13.32
CA LYS A 108 8.83 1.89 -12.40
C LYS A 108 7.51 2.44 -11.89
N VAL A 109 7.50 2.81 -10.62
CA VAL A 109 6.49 3.66 -9.98
C VAL A 109 7.21 4.86 -9.40
N LEU A 110 6.84 6.07 -9.80
CA LEU A 110 7.32 7.31 -9.23
C LEU A 110 6.17 7.95 -8.45
N LEU A 111 6.32 8.10 -7.14
CA LEU A 111 5.36 8.73 -6.24
C LEU A 111 5.86 10.13 -5.87
N GLU A 112 5.04 11.15 -6.10
CA GLU A 112 5.36 12.54 -5.79
C GLU A 112 4.46 13.10 -4.69
N GLY A 113 5.04 13.88 -3.77
CA GLY A 113 4.32 14.51 -2.67
C GLY A 113 3.76 13.47 -1.69
N ALA A 114 4.54 12.41 -1.42
CA ALA A 114 4.16 11.39 -0.46
C ALA A 114 4.12 11.96 0.96
N GLN A 115 3.09 11.61 1.72
CA GLN A 115 2.96 11.94 3.13
C GLN A 115 2.72 10.67 3.93
N ILE A 116 3.60 10.43 4.90
CA ILE A 116 3.59 9.26 5.77
C ILE A 116 3.19 9.74 7.16
N TYR A 117 2.14 9.18 7.74
CA TYR A 117 1.83 9.37 9.15
C TYR A 117 2.26 8.14 9.93
N TYR A 118 3.25 8.31 10.81
CA TYR A 118 3.78 7.25 11.63
C TYR A 118 3.39 7.44 13.09
N GLU A 119 2.70 6.47 13.62
CA GLU A 119 2.30 6.43 15.03
C GLU A 119 2.60 5.05 15.61
N LYS A 120 3.22 5.02 16.77
CA LYS A 120 3.52 3.80 17.51
C LYS A 120 2.92 3.90 18.91
N ASN A 121 2.17 2.91 19.31
CA ASN A 121 1.74 2.70 20.68
C ASN A 121 2.63 1.64 21.36
N GLN A 122 2.31 1.26 22.61
CA GLN A 122 3.08 0.26 23.36
C GLN A 122 3.19 -1.10 22.67
N ASN A 123 2.27 -1.45 21.79
CA ASN A 123 2.16 -2.79 21.20
C ASN A 123 2.69 -2.85 19.75
N GLN A 124 2.48 -1.81 18.97
CA GLN A 124 2.80 -1.81 17.54
C GLN A 124 2.70 -0.42 16.92
N SER A 125 3.26 -0.26 15.71
CA SER A 125 3.00 0.90 14.85
C SER A 125 1.71 0.73 14.05
N ASN A 126 1.18 1.84 13.49
CA ASN A 126 0.07 1.80 12.55
C ASN A 126 0.42 1.00 11.28
N PHE A 127 1.66 1.07 10.80
CA PHE A 127 2.14 0.26 9.67
C PHE A 127 2.20 -1.23 10.00
N THR A 128 2.68 -1.58 11.20
CA THR A 128 2.64 -2.98 11.68
C THR A 128 1.20 -3.48 11.79
N ALA A 129 0.24 -2.64 12.22
CA ALA A 129 -1.17 -3.01 12.28
C ALA A 129 -1.75 -3.29 10.89
N LEU A 130 -1.46 -2.44 9.88
CA LEU A 130 -1.82 -2.68 8.48
C LEU A 130 -1.25 -4.00 7.96
N THR A 131 0.03 -4.25 8.19
CA THR A 131 0.70 -5.49 7.77
C THR A 131 0.06 -6.74 8.38
N LYS A 132 -0.31 -6.68 9.67
CA LYS A 132 -1.01 -7.79 10.34
C LYS A 132 -2.41 -8.01 9.77
N ALA A 133 -3.13 -6.94 9.43
CA ALA A 133 -4.44 -7.05 8.78
C ALA A 133 -4.32 -7.79 7.44
N ILE A 134 -3.37 -7.40 6.60
CA ILE A 134 -3.11 -8.07 5.32
C ILE A 134 -2.80 -9.57 5.52
N HIS A 135 -1.92 -9.89 6.45
CA HIS A 135 -1.55 -11.28 6.71
C HIS A 135 -2.73 -12.14 7.20
N LYS A 136 -3.65 -11.54 7.96
CA LYS A 136 -4.88 -12.22 8.39
C LYS A 136 -5.78 -12.52 7.19
N GLN A 137 -6.00 -11.55 6.31
CA GLN A 137 -6.80 -11.72 5.10
C GLN A 137 -6.22 -12.76 4.15
N GLU A 138 -4.88 -12.80 3.97
CA GLU A 138 -4.20 -13.84 3.19
C GLU A 138 -4.47 -15.25 3.71
N LYS A 139 -4.50 -15.44 5.04
CA LYS A 139 -4.79 -16.75 5.66
C LYS A 139 -6.25 -17.18 5.49
N GLU A 140 -7.17 -16.22 5.64
CA GLU A 140 -8.60 -16.47 5.51
C GLU A 140 -9.02 -16.74 4.07
N SER A 141 -8.29 -16.21 3.09
CA SER A 141 -8.55 -16.39 1.65
C SER A 141 -8.00 -17.70 1.09
N LYS A 142 -7.11 -18.41 1.80
CA LYS A 142 -6.63 -19.74 1.38
C LYS A 142 -7.66 -20.79 1.75
N PRO A 143 -8.11 -21.64 0.80
CA PRO A 143 -8.96 -22.78 1.12
C PRO A 143 -8.28 -23.62 2.20
N LEU A 144 -9.01 -24.01 3.24
CA LEU A 144 -8.57 -25.01 4.20
C LEU A 144 -8.26 -26.29 3.42
N GLU A 145 -6.99 -26.64 3.27
CA GLU A 145 -6.61 -28.01 2.89
C GLU A 145 -7.10 -28.95 3.99
N ASN A 146 -8.30 -29.47 3.81
CA ASN A 146 -8.82 -30.57 4.62
C ASN A 146 -7.93 -31.78 4.38
N LYS A 147 -7.00 -32.01 5.27
CA LYS A 147 -6.39 -33.34 5.44
C LYS A 147 -7.48 -34.30 5.89
N GLY A 148 -8.08 -35.02 4.94
CA GLY A 148 -8.91 -36.18 5.19
C GLY A 148 -10.37 -36.06 4.76
N ALA A 149 -10.66 -36.27 3.48
CA ALA A 149 -11.87 -36.95 3.03
C ALA A 149 -11.74 -37.35 1.55
N GLN A 150 -12.05 -38.61 1.29
CA GLN A 150 -12.00 -39.27 0.00
C GLN A 150 -12.89 -38.63 -1.05
N SER A 151 -12.37 -38.69 -2.27
CA SER A 151 -13.00 -38.44 -3.56
C SER A 151 -14.52 -38.60 -3.63
N ILE A 152 -15.23 -37.51 -4.00
CA ILE A 152 -16.43 -37.62 -4.82
C ILE A 152 -16.23 -36.63 -5.98
N GLN A 153 -16.05 -37.17 -7.18
CA GLN A 153 -16.06 -36.47 -8.44
C GLN A 153 -17.45 -35.91 -8.69
N HIS A 154 -17.58 -34.58 -8.71
CA HIS A 154 -18.70 -33.91 -9.38
C HIS A 154 -18.23 -32.65 -10.09
N GLY A 155 -18.37 -32.67 -11.41
CA GLY A 155 -18.65 -31.53 -12.28
C GLY A 155 -17.60 -30.40 -12.35
N LYS A 156 -16.60 -30.53 -13.24
CA LYS A 156 -15.86 -29.40 -13.82
C LYS A 156 -16.86 -28.41 -14.45
N ASN A 157 -17.00 -27.23 -13.89
CA ASN A 157 -17.24 -25.96 -14.59
C ASN A 157 -17.10 -24.80 -13.59
N GLY A 158 -15.88 -24.54 -13.13
CA GLY A 158 -15.45 -23.32 -12.48
C GLY A 158 -14.20 -22.89 -13.22
N LYS A 159 -14.29 -21.81 -14.04
CA LYS A 159 -13.10 -21.11 -14.51
C LYS A 159 -12.32 -20.69 -13.27
N ASP A 160 -11.21 -21.38 -12.99
CA ASP A 160 -10.14 -20.87 -12.12
C ASP A 160 -9.78 -19.47 -12.66
N SER A 161 -10.32 -18.44 -12.03
CA SER A 161 -9.83 -17.10 -12.26
C SER A 161 -8.45 -17.02 -11.60
N GLN A 162 -7.41 -17.43 -12.34
CA GLN A 162 -6.03 -17.29 -11.90
C GLN A 162 -5.82 -15.82 -11.48
N THR A 163 -5.60 -15.62 -10.19
CA THR A 163 -5.32 -14.28 -9.64
C THR A 163 -4.04 -13.77 -10.28
N LYS A 164 -4.09 -12.64 -10.99
CA LYS A 164 -2.91 -12.01 -11.59
C LYS A 164 -1.84 -11.79 -10.53
N LYS A 165 -0.59 -12.06 -10.87
CA LYS A 165 0.59 -11.76 -10.06
C LYS A 165 1.22 -10.46 -10.51
N PHE A 166 2.04 -9.87 -9.64
CA PHE A 166 2.67 -8.59 -9.89
C PHE A 166 4.15 -8.62 -9.53
N ILE A 167 4.96 -7.97 -10.35
CA ILE A 167 6.35 -7.62 -10.07
C ILE A 167 6.47 -6.12 -10.20
N ILE A 168 7.07 -5.44 -9.22
CA ILE A 168 7.47 -4.04 -9.33
C ILE A 168 8.98 -3.96 -9.19
N ARG A 169 9.67 -3.59 -10.28
CA ARG A 169 11.12 -3.51 -10.28
C ARG A 169 11.64 -2.35 -9.46
N ARG A 170 10.93 -1.20 -9.52
CA ARG A 170 11.39 0.02 -8.86
C ARG A 170 10.23 0.89 -8.41
N VAL A 171 10.25 1.32 -7.16
CA VAL A 171 9.36 2.36 -6.60
C VAL A 171 10.23 3.46 -6.04
N GLU A 172 10.01 4.68 -6.51
CA GLU A 172 10.65 5.90 -6.02
C GLU A 172 9.61 6.78 -5.32
N LEU A 173 9.89 7.18 -4.09
CA LEU A 173 9.13 8.20 -3.38
C LEU A 173 9.99 9.45 -3.31
N ILE A 174 9.56 10.52 -3.93
CA ILE A 174 10.25 11.80 -3.93
C ILE A 174 9.42 12.87 -3.22
N ASP A 175 10.11 13.88 -2.68
CA ASP A 175 9.50 14.97 -1.92
C ASP A 175 8.59 14.47 -0.79
N THR A 176 9.09 13.51 -0.01
CA THR A 176 8.32 12.82 1.03
C THR A 176 8.35 13.60 2.34
N LEU A 177 7.17 13.79 2.95
CA LEU A 177 6.99 14.29 4.30
C LEU A 177 6.56 13.16 5.24
N ALA A 178 7.20 13.06 6.40
CA ALA A 178 6.74 12.21 7.46
C ALA A 178 6.21 13.05 8.63
N GLU A 179 5.06 12.68 9.14
CA GLU A 179 4.50 13.17 10.39
C GLU A 179 4.60 12.04 11.41
N VAL A 180 5.33 12.28 12.49
CA VAL A 180 5.51 11.32 13.57
C VAL A 180 4.71 11.75 14.78
N ALA A 181 3.78 10.91 15.21
CA ALA A 181 2.93 11.18 16.37
C ALA A 181 3.74 11.26 17.67
N ILE A 182 3.36 12.18 18.55
CA ILE A 182 3.95 12.32 19.88
C ILE A 182 3.05 11.61 20.88
N PRO A 183 3.48 10.50 21.51
CA PRO A 183 2.69 9.77 22.48
C PRO A 183 2.25 10.62 23.65
N GLY A 184 1.03 10.39 24.11
CA GLY A 184 0.46 11.14 25.23
C GLY A 184 0.08 12.59 24.93
N LEU A 185 0.29 13.06 23.68
CA LEU A 185 -0.16 14.36 23.20
C LEU A 185 -1.09 14.13 22.01
N SER A 186 -2.36 13.79 22.26
CA SER A 186 -3.35 13.56 21.22
C SER A 186 -3.29 14.63 20.13
N LYS A 187 -3.26 14.17 18.87
CA LYS A 187 -3.24 15.01 17.65
C LYS A 187 -1.99 15.89 17.45
N LYS A 188 -0.92 15.72 18.24
CA LYS A 188 0.35 16.41 18.01
C LYS A 188 1.33 15.48 17.32
N SER A 189 1.94 15.97 16.25
CA SER A 189 2.96 15.28 15.48
C SER A 189 4.13 16.24 15.19
N ILE A 190 5.27 15.66 14.91
CA ILE A 190 6.43 16.35 14.38
C ILE A 190 6.51 16.04 12.89
N SER A 191 6.50 17.08 12.06
CA SER A 191 6.68 16.93 10.61
C SER A 191 8.15 17.06 10.25
N MET A 192 8.62 16.18 9.38
CA MET A 192 9.99 16.21 8.86
C MET A 192 10.01 15.81 7.39
N LYS A 193 10.93 16.40 6.64
CA LYS A 193 11.23 15.96 5.28
C LYS A 193 12.11 14.72 5.34
N ILE A 194 11.71 13.68 4.61
CA ILE A 194 12.47 12.43 4.52
C ILE A 194 13.20 12.42 3.18
N PRO A 195 14.45 11.91 3.11
CA PRO A 195 15.14 11.69 1.85
C PRO A 195 14.33 10.81 0.92
N ASP A 196 14.57 10.95 -0.38
CA ASP A 196 13.92 10.12 -1.38
C ASP A 196 14.13 8.63 -1.07
N MET A 197 13.05 7.87 -1.16
CA MET A 197 13.07 6.45 -0.87
C MET A 197 13.09 5.65 -2.17
N LEU A 198 13.87 4.57 -2.18
CA LEU A 198 13.95 3.63 -3.29
C LEU A 198 13.63 2.23 -2.79
N LEU A 199 12.61 1.59 -3.40
CA LEU A 199 12.27 0.19 -3.19
C LEU A 199 12.51 -0.56 -4.50
N GLU A 200 13.18 -1.70 -4.46
CA GLU A 200 13.53 -2.46 -5.66
C GLU A 200 13.15 -3.94 -5.53
N GLY A 201 12.86 -4.56 -6.66
CA GLY A 201 12.72 -6.01 -6.79
C GLY A 201 11.49 -6.62 -6.09
N ILE A 202 10.40 -5.86 -5.91
CA ILE A 202 9.22 -6.37 -5.21
C ILE A 202 8.57 -7.48 -6.05
N GLY A 203 8.56 -8.71 -5.51
CA GLY A 203 8.00 -9.88 -6.16
C GLY A 203 8.91 -10.53 -7.21
N GLU A 204 10.14 -10.04 -7.44
CA GLU A 204 11.04 -10.63 -8.46
C GLU A 204 11.50 -12.03 -8.07
N SER A 205 11.91 -12.24 -6.82
CA SER A 205 12.39 -13.53 -6.32
C SER A 205 11.31 -14.61 -6.33
N GLU A 206 10.05 -14.23 -6.20
CA GLU A 206 8.89 -15.12 -6.17
C GLU A 206 8.28 -15.37 -7.56
N GLY A 207 8.82 -14.74 -8.62
CA GLY A 207 8.23 -14.79 -9.97
C GLY A 207 6.86 -14.12 -10.07
N GLY A 208 6.61 -13.16 -9.18
CA GLY A 208 5.37 -12.42 -9.00
C GLY A 208 4.63 -12.76 -7.72
N VAL A 209 4.03 -11.74 -7.11
CA VAL A 209 3.27 -11.81 -5.86
C VAL A 209 1.81 -11.44 -6.07
N SER A 210 0.92 -11.87 -5.17
CA SER A 210 -0.49 -11.46 -5.17
C SER A 210 -0.64 -9.97 -4.86
N PRO A 211 -1.80 -9.34 -5.14
CA PRO A 211 -2.08 -7.95 -4.74
C PRO A 211 -1.90 -7.72 -3.23
N GLU A 212 -2.30 -8.69 -2.41
CA GLU A 212 -2.19 -8.65 -0.96
C GLU A 212 -0.71 -8.68 -0.52
N GLU A 213 0.06 -9.62 -1.04
CA GLU A 213 1.51 -9.74 -0.77
C GLU A 213 2.27 -8.50 -1.25
N LEU A 214 1.88 -7.94 -2.42
CA LEU A 214 2.43 -6.70 -2.94
C LEU A 214 2.19 -5.53 -2.00
N SER A 215 0.94 -5.36 -1.53
CA SER A 215 0.57 -4.30 -0.58
C SER A 215 1.37 -4.41 0.72
N ARG A 216 1.51 -5.63 1.25
CA ARG A 216 2.31 -5.91 2.44
C ARG A 216 3.79 -5.56 2.23
N ALA A 217 4.40 -5.99 1.12
CA ALA A 217 5.81 -5.72 0.83
C ALA A 217 6.10 -4.21 0.72
N ILE A 218 5.21 -3.45 0.08
CA ILE A 218 5.33 -1.99 -0.05
C ILE A 218 5.25 -1.33 1.33
N ILE A 219 4.22 -1.66 2.14
CA ILE A 219 4.00 -1.07 3.47
C ILE A 219 5.19 -1.35 4.39
N GLN A 220 5.68 -2.60 4.42
CA GLN A 220 6.86 -2.97 5.22
C GLN A 220 8.13 -2.25 4.77
N SER A 221 8.32 -2.10 3.46
CA SER A 221 9.50 -1.42 2.91
C SER A 221 9.50 0.07 3.24
N ILE A 222 8.35 0.73 3.16
CA ILE A 222 8.19 2.14 3.56
C ILE A 222 8.49 2.29 5.06
N GLU A 223 7.88 1.46 5.92
CA GLU A 223 8.12 1.50 7.36
C GLU A 223 9.62 1.30 7.67
N LYS A 224 10.24 0.28 7.08
CA LYS A 224 11.67 -0.02 7.29
C LYS A 224 12.57 1.15 6.87
N GLN A 225 12.32 1.79 5.74
CA GLN A 225 13.12 2.93 5.30
C GLN A 225 12.88 4.16 6.20
N LEU A 226 11.63 4.39 6.60
CA LEU A 226 11.30 5.48 7.52
C LEU A 226 12.03 5.36 8.85
N ILE A 227 11.95 4.19 9.52
CA ILE A 227 12.59 3.99 10.84
C ILE A 227 14.11 4.02 10.78
N ASN A 228 14.70 3.72 9.63
CA ASN A 228 16.15 3.79 9.39
C ASN A 228 16.62 5.13 8.81
N SER A 229 15.73 6.09 8.59
CA SER A 229 16.11 7.40 8.09
C SER A 229 16.94 8.18 9.13
N LYS A 230 17.92 8.95 8.64
CA LYS A 230 18.79 9.78 9.51
C LYS A 230 17.95 10.79 10.31
N GLU A 231 16.88 11.28 9.72
CA GLU A 231 15.96 12.26 10.29
C GLU A 231 15.27 11.68 11.52
N LEU A 232 14.74 10.47 11.43
CA LEU A 232 14.06 9.80 12.53
C LEU A 232 15.06 9.39 13.63
N ILE A 233 16.23 8.87 13.24
CA ILE A 233 17.33 8.53 14.16
C ILE A 233 17.81 9.80 14.90
N SER A 234 17.94 10.93 14.21
CA SER A 234 18.33 12.20 14.81
C SER A 234 17.29 12.70 15.81
N LEU A 235 16.00 12.59 15.47
CA LEU A 235 14.89 12.93 16.34
C LEU A 235 14.92 12.10 17.64
N THR A 236 15.05 10.78 17.53
CA THR A 236 15.15 9.88 18.69
C THR A 236 16.33 10.21 19.58
N SER A 237 17.50 10.50 18.97
CA SER A 237 18.71 10.90 19.71
C SER A 237 18.53 12.22 20.46
N ALA A 238 17.84 13.18 19.87
CA ALA A 238 17.51 14.45 20.52
C ALA A 238 16.56 14.27 21.71
N ILE A 239 15.56 13.42 21.56
CA ILE A 239 14.63 13.05 22.63
C ILE A 239 15.37 12.38 23.77
N ASP A 240 16.27 11.42 23.49
CA ASP A 240 17.10 10.76 24.50
C ASP A 240 17.96 11.74 25.30
N LYS A 241 18.61 12.68 24.61
CA LYS A 241 19.40 13.75 25.29
C LYS A 241 18.52 14.58 26.21
N THR A 242 17.33 14.94 25.76
CA THR A 242 16.37 15.73 26.54
C THR A 242 15.92 14.96 27.78
N LEU A 243 15.57 13.67 27.64
CA LEU A 243 15.20 12.81 28.77
C LEU A 243 16.30 12.73 29.80
N ARG A 244 17.55 12.46 29.39
CA ARG A 244 18.71 12.42 30.31
C ARG A 244 18.95 13.75 31.02
N SER A 245 18.70 14.88 30.35
CA SER A 245 18.81 16.21 30.97
C SER A 245 17.73 16.42 32.00
N VAL A 246 16.49 15.99 31.74
CA VAL A 246 15.37 16.09 32.68
C VAL A 246 15.58 15.15 33.85
N ASP A 247 16.09 13.93 33.67
CA ASP A 247 16.44 13.02 34.77
C ASP A 247 17.50 13.63 35.70
N LYS A 248 18.51 14.29 35.11
CA LYS A 248 19.53 15.03 35.93
C LYS A 248 18.92 16.20 36.72
N ILE A 249 17.95 16.92 36.12
CA ILE A 249 17.24 18.00 36.80
C ILE A 249 16.36 17.43 37.92
N LYS A 250 15.66 16.32 37.66
CA LYS A 250 14.85 15.62 38.67
C LYS A 250 15.67 15.23 39.90
N GLN A 251 16.84 14.62 39.70
CA GLN A 251 17.76 14.27 40.79
C GLN A 251 18.21 15.48 41.61
N LYS A 252 18.28 16.67 40.97
CA LYS A 252 18.58 17.92 41.70
C LYS A 252 17.38 18.51 42.47
N LEU A 253 16.15 18.23 41.99
CA LEU A 253 14.90 18.79 42.50
C LEU A 253 14.19 17.85 43.50
N GLU A 254 14.76 16.70 43.84
CA GLU A 254 14.18 15.71 44.77
C GLU A 254 13.88 16.23 46.16
N LYS A 255 14.22 17.49 46.45
CA LYS A 255 13.94 18.17 47.73
C LYS A 255 12.63 18.98 47.74
N ASP A 256 11.97 19.22 46.59
CA ASP A 256 10.74 20.02 46.52
C ASP A 256 9.56 19.24 45.89
N SER A 257 8.69 18.68 46.71
CA SER A 257 7.67 17.69 46.31
C SER A 257 6.55 18.15 45.40
N LYS A 258 6.28 19.45 45.25
CA LYS A 258 5.17 19.96 44.42
C LYS A 258 5.51 20.14 42.94
N GLU A 259 6.76 20.47 42.64
CA GLU A 259 7.25 20.62 41.26
C GLU A 259 7.51 19.25 40.61
N ILE A 260 7.84 18.24 41.40
CA ILE A 260 8.15 16.87 40.96
C ILE A 260 6.96 16.23 40.22
N ASN A 261 5.74 16.32 40.72
CA ASN A 261 4.56 15.73 40.13
C ASN A 261 4.23 16.30 38.74
N ARG A 262 4.50 17.59 38.49
CA ARG A 262 4.29 18.24 37.22
C ARG A 262 5.34 17.79 36.18
N ILE A 263 6.60 17.71 36.61
CA ILE A 263 7.71 17.23 35.79
C ILE A 263 7.55 15.74 35.48
N GLU A 264 7.09 14.90 36.42
CA GLU A 264 6.84 13.47 36.19
C GLU A 264 5.79 13.23 35.07
N SER A 265 4.72 14.02 35.05
CA SER A 265 3.69 13.88 34.00
C SER A 265 4.24 14.23 32.61
N GLN A 266 5.14 15.23 32.54
CA GLN A 266 5.81 15.59 31.28
C GLN A 266 6.87 14.56 30.86
N LEU A 267 7.59 14.02 31.82
CA LEU A 267 8.62 12.99 31.62
C LEU A 267 8.02 11.68 31.12
N LYS A 268 6.87 11.29 31.65
CA LYS A 268 6.12 10.13 31.17
C LYS A 268 5.77 10.29 29.69
N LYS A 269 5.26 11.46 29.30
CA LYS A 269 4.94 11.77 27.89
C LYS A 269 6.14 11.70 26.95
N ILE A 270 7.33 12.09 27.42
CA ILE A 270 8.57 12.04 26.64
C ILE A 270 9.17 10.62 26.60
N LYS A 271 9.03 9.82 27.66
CA LYS A 271 9.41 8.39 27.66
C LYS A 271 8.56 7.58 26.69
N ASP A 272 7.26 7.83 26.68
CA ASP A 272 6.34 7.22 25.71
C ASP A 272 6.75 7.56 24.25
N LEU A 273 7.38 8.72 24.01
CA LEU A 273 7.95 9.10 22.71
C LEU A 273 9.19 8.27 22.33
N LYS A 274 10.05 7.95 23.29
CA LYS A 274 11.26 7.13 23.07
C LYS A 274 10.92 5.69 22.68
N ASP A 275 9.89 5.12 23.30
CA ASP A 275 9.45 3.74 23.04
C ASP A 275 8.74 3.60 21.70
N LEU A 276 8.52 4.71 20.95
CA LEU A 276 7.98 4.74 19.59
C LEU A 276 9.03 4.47 18.50
N PHE A 277 10.27 4.66 18.84
CA PHE A 277 11.40 4.59 17.91
C PHE A 277 12.37 3.49 18.34
#